data_7e27e4e44c517c37ceaa206823bd81ea
#
_entry.id   7e27e4e44c517c37ceaa206823bd81ea
#
_cell.length_a   1.000
_cell.length_b   1.000
_cell.length_c   1.000
_cell.angle_alpha   90.00
_cell.angle_beta   90.00
_cell.angle_gamma   90.00
#
_symmetry.space_group_name_H-M   'P 1'
#
loop_
_entity.id
_entity.type
_entity.pdbx_description
1 polymer ?
#
loop_
_entity_poly.entity_id
_entity_poly.type
_entity_poly.pdbx_seq_one_letter_code
_entity_poly.pdbx_strand_id
1 'polypeptide(L)'
;MVNISVGTTCNSKRNHARLLESVEQLWDEGVVVVTAAGNQGPRPGSITAPGSSKKVITVGSSDLLEGRSAISGRGPTAECVCKPDIVAPGNKIMSCVPGKPYSYGVKSGTSMSTPLVTGAIACAFEKNPALTNTDIKTMLMNSADDMGLPQNLQGWGKFNRRKFLKM
;
A
#
# COMPACT_ATOMS: atom_id res chain seq x y z
N MET A 1 0.66 -12.40 -7.78
CA MET A 1 0.44 -11.10 -7.12
C MET A 1 -0.85 -11.10 -6.33
N VAL A 2 -0.85 -10.49 -5.14
CA VAL A 2 -2.01 -10.40 -4.23
C VAL A 2 -2.19 -8.95 -3.78
N ASN A 3 -3.45 -8.46 -3.78
CA ASN A 3 -3.85 -7.19 -3.19
C ASN A 3 -4.60 -7.41 -1.88
N ILE A 4 -4.12 -6.82 -0.79
CA ILE A 4 -4.72 -6.95 0.55
C ILE A 4 -5.11 -5.55 1.06
N SER A 5 -6.33 -5.14 0.73
CA SER A 5 -6.88 -3.83 1.12
C SER A 5 -7.62 -3.87 2.47
N VAL A 6 -7.12 -4.68 3.40
CA VAL A 6 -7.62 -4.78 4.77
C VAL A 6 -6.49 -4.55 5.77
N GLY A 7 -6.84 -4.11 6.96
CA GLY A 7 -5.90 -3.96 8.07
C GLY A 7 -6.54 -4.42 9.37
N THR A 8 -5.74 -5.09 10.22
CA THR A 8 -6.24 -5.51 11.52
C THR A 8 -5.94 -4.46 12.57
N THR A 9 -6.95 -4.09 13.34
CA THR A 9 -6.82 -3.36 14.61
C THR A 9 -6.83 -4.33 15.79
N CYS A 10 -6.63 -5.62 15.51
CA CYS A 10 -6.86 -6.69 16.46
C CYS A 10 -5.83 -6.67 17.59
N ASN A 11 -6.31 -6.64 18.84
CA ASN A 11 -5.50 -6.69 20.05
C ASN A 11 -4.83 -8.07 20.29
N SER A 12 -5.09 -9.06 19.44
CA SER A 12 -4.49 -10.39 19.55
C SER A 12 -3.11 -10.42 18.89
N LYS A 13 -2.05 -10.32 19.68
CA LYS A 13 -0.66 -10.46 19.22
C LYS A 13 -0.44 -11.73 18.37
N ARG A 14 -1.11 -12.84 18.71
CA ARG A 14 -0.99 -14.12 18.00
C ARG A 14 -1.56 -14.05 16.58
N ASN A 15 -2.74 -13.46 16.39
CA ASN A 15 -3.34 -13.33 15.06
C ASN A 15 -2.57 -12.35 14.18
N HIS A 16 -2.03 -11.29 14.78
CA HIS A 16 -1.15 -10.33 14.12
C HIS A 16 0.12 -11.02 13.58
N ALA A 17 0.82 -11.79 14.43
CA ALA A 17 2.02 -12.52 14.04
C ALA A 17 1.75 -13.53 12.91
N ARG A 18 0.68 -14.30 13.00
CA ARG A 18 0.30 -15.27 11.95
C ARG A 18 0.03 -14.59 10.60
N LEU A 19 -0.63 -13.44 10.61
CA LEU A 19 -0.91 -12.70 9.37
C LEU A 19 0.37 -12.17 8.74
N LEU A 20 1.30 -11.66 9.55
CA LEU A 20 2.62 -11.21 9.07
C LEU A 20 3.41 -12.39 8.48
N GLU A 21 3.49 -13.50 9.20
CA GLU A 21 4.17 -14.71 8.74
C GLU A 21 3.61 -15.19 7.38
N SER A 22 2.28 -15.24 7.23
CA SER A 22 1.64 -15.68 5.99
C SER A 22 1.97 -14.77 4.80
N VAL A 23 1.96 -13.45 4.96
CA VAL A 23 2.27 -12.54 3.85
C VAL A 23 3.77 -12.51 3.53
N GLU A 24 4.62 -12.74 4.53
CA GLU A 24 6.06 -12.84 4.34
C GLU A 24 6.45 -14.14 3.64
N GLN A 25 5.79 -15.25 3.96
CA GLN A 25 5.95 -16.50 3.24
C GLN A 25 5.58 -16.36 1.77
N LEU A 26 4.42 -15.74 1.45
CA LEU A 26 4.03 -15.46 0.07
C LEU A 26 5.10 -14.62 -0.66
N TRP A 27 5.66 -13.63 0.03
CA TRP A 27 6.73 -12.82 -0.54
C TRP A 27 7.99 -13.64 -0.82
N ASP A 28 8.39 -14.51 0.09
CA ASP A 28 9.56 -15.39 -0.06
C ASP A 28 9.38 -16.40 -1.20
N GLU A 29 8.14 -16.80 -1.49
CA GLU A 29 7.77 -17.62 -2.65
C GLU A 29 7.71 -16.81 -3.98
N GLY A 30 8.13 -15.55 -3.98
CA GLY A 30 8.17 -14.69 -5.18
C GLY A 30 6.85 -13.99 -5.51
N VAL A 31 5.81 -14.12 -4.68
CA VAL A 31 4.53 -13.45 -4.91
C VAL A 31 4.65 -11.97 -4.54
N VAL A 32 4.29 -11.07 -5.45
CA VAL A 32 4.14 -9.65 -5.10
C VAL A 32 2.92 -9.48 -4.21
N VAL A 33 3.15 -9.02 -2.98
CA VAL A 33 2.10 -8.73 -2.00
C VAL A 33 2.01 -7.22 -1.79
N VAL A 34 0.83 -6.64 -2.11
CA VAL A 34 0.54 -5.21 -1.95
C VAL A 34 -0.52 -5.03 -0.89
N THR A 35 -0.23 -4.25 0.15
CA THR A 35 -1.08 -4.10 1.33
C THR A 35 -1.42 -2.64 1.61
N ALA A 36 -2.55 -2.39 2.26
CA ALA A 36 -2.91 -1.06 2.74
C ALA A 36 -2.15 -0.71 4.03
N ALA A 37 -1.78 0.56 4.17
CA ALA A 37 -1.16 1.09 5.39
C ALA A 37 -2.13 1.12 6.59
N GLY A 38 -3.42 1.08 6.33
CA GLY A 38 -4.48 1.26 7.33
C GLY A 38 -4.93 2.71 7.48
N ASN A 39 -6.05 2.89 8.18
CA ASN A 39 -6.73 4.18 8.34
C ASN A 39 -6.76 4.62 9.82
N GLN A 40 -5.72 4.27 10.58
CA GLN A 40 -5.58 4.60 12.00
C GLN A 40 -4.68 5.83 12.25
N GLY A 41 -4.25 6.51 11.17
CA GLY A 41 -3.52 7.78 11.26
C GLY A 41 -4.37 8.90 11.92
N PRO A 42 -3.78 10.06 12.16
CA PRO A 42 -2.43 10.52 11.78
C PRO A 42 -1.31 10.23 12.81
N ARG A 43 -1.54 9.43 13.81
CA ARG A 43 -0.52 9.16 14.85
C ARG A 43 0.65 8.34 14.28
N PRO A 44 1.91 8.63 14.66
CA PRO A 44 3.03 7.73 14.40
C PRO A 44 2.75 6.32 14.93
N GLY A 45 3.29 5.29 14.26
CA GLY A 45 3.05 3.90 14.64
C GLY A 45 1.64 3.37 14.32
N SER A 46 0.90 4.02 13.43
CA SER A 46 -0.48 3.66 13.08
C SER A 46 -0.62 2.76 11.85
N ILE A 47 0.50 2.21 11.36
CA ILE A 47 0.46 1.17 10.31
C ILE A 47 -0.19 -0.09 10.88
N THR A 48 -1.15 -0.64 10.14
CA THR A 48 -1.85 -1.88 10.54
C THR A 48 -1.26 -3.10 9.85
N ALA A 49 -1.33 -4.28 10.48
CA ALA A 49 -0.96 -5.51 9.79
C ALA A 49 -1.99 -5.84 8.69
N PRO A 50 -1.55 -6.42 7.55
CA PRO A 50 -0.19 -6.88 7.26
C PRO A 50 0.78 -5.81 6.72
N GLY A 51 0.36 -4.56 6.58
CA GLY A 51 1.18 -3.46 6.07
C GLY A 51 2.41 -3.12 6.92
N SER A 52 2.48 -3.60 8.17
CA SER A 52 3.64 -3.44 9.04
C SER A 52 4.82 -4.37 8.69
N SER A 53 4.62 -5.39 7.85
CA SER A 53 5.72 -6.25 7.38
C SER A 53 6.75 -5.46 6.59
N LYS A 54 8.03 -5.68 6.87
CA LYS A 54 9.15 -5.06 6.14
C LYS A 54 9.30 -5.56 4.70
N LYS A 55 8.79 -6.76 4.40
CA LYS A 55 8.96 -7.41 3.08
C LYS A 55 7.96 -6.89 2.06
N VAL A 56 6.68 -6.85 2.38
CA VAL A 56 5.60 -6.53 1.45
C VAL A 56 5.57 -5.04 1.04
N ILE A 57 4.86 -4.73 -0.03
CA ILE A 57 4.64 -3.35 -0.49
C ILE A 57 3.46 -2.77 0.28
N THR A 58 3.70 -1.72 1.06
CA THR A 58 2.67 -1.05 1.87
C THR A 58 2.32 0.29 1.25
N VAL A 59 1.04 0.48 0.95
CA VAL A 59 0.53 1.67 0.26
C VAL A 59 -0.27 2.54 1.22
N GLY A 60 0.17 3.78 1.39
CA GLY A 60 -0.58 4.84 2.06
C GLY A 60 -1.43 5.67 1.09
N SER A 61 -2.20 6.62 1.62
CA SER A 61 -3.00 7.54 0.80
C SER A 61 -2.36 8.92 0.76
N SER A 62 -1.95 9.38 -0.44
CA SER A 62 -1.32 10.70 -0.63
C SER A 62 -2.23 11.88 -0.29
N ASP A 63 -3.55 11.69 -0.34
CA ASP A 63 -4.54 12.74 -0.16
C ASP A 63 -5.12 12.75 1.27
N LEU A 64 -4.69 11.81 2.12
CA LEU A 64 -5.16 11.61 3.49
C LEU A 64 -4.00 11.59 4.51
N LEU A 65 -2.90 12.28 4.19
CA LEU A 65 -1.71 12.38 5.05
C LEU A 65 -1.84 13.47 6.09
N GLU A 66 -2.42 14.60 5.74
CA GLU A 66 -2.46 15.81 6.55
C GLU A 66 -3.86 16.43 6.60
N GLY A 67 -4.05 17.39 7.49
CA GLY A 67 -5.29 18.10 7.67
C GLY A 67 -6.36 17.31 8.43
N ARG A 68 -7.60 17.82 8.40
CA ARG A 68 -8.74 17.25 9.16
C ARG A 68 -9.15 15.85 8.71
N SER A 69 -8.80 15.46 7.49
CA SER A 69 -9.10 14.13 6.92
C SER A 69 -7.93 13.17 6.99
N ALA A 70 -6.88 13.49 7.73
CA ALA A 70 -5.68 12.67 7.85
C ALA A 70 -5.99 11.36 8.58
N ILE A 71 -6.08 10.28 7.82
CA ILE A 71 -6.33 8.92 8.34
C ILE A 71 -5.31 7.89 7.86
N SER A 72 -4.48 8.23 6.84
CA SER A 72 -3.48 7.28 6.34
C SER A 72 -2.54 6.85 7.46
N GLY A 73 -2.36 5.53 7.61
CA GLY A 73 -1.40 4.96 8.54
C GLY A 73 0.01 5.44 8.23
N ARG A 74 0.80 5.69 9.26
CA ARG A 74 2.19 6.14 9.17
C ARG A 74 3.10 5.45 10.15
N GLY A 75 4.36 5.28 9.74
CA GLY A 75 5.40 4.69 10.55
C GLY A 75 5.98 5.65 11.63
N PRO A 76 7.08 5.21 12.25
CA PRO A 76 7.65 3.87 12.09
C PRO A 76 6.76 2.78 12.70
N THR A 77 6.95 1.53 12.28
CA THR A 77 6.29 0.39 12.94
C THR A 77 6.91 0.13 14.33
N ALA A 78 6.31 -0.76 15.11
CA ALA A 78 6.86 -1.14 16.42
C ALA A 78 8.29 -1.73 16.33
N GLU A 79 8.64 -2.29 15.18
CA GLU A 79 9.98 -2.81 14.86
C GLU A 79 10.90 -1.76 14.22
N CYS A 80 10.57 -0.48 14.33
CA CYS A 80 11.29 0.64 13.74
C CYS A 80 11.44 0.57 12.20
N VAL A 81 10.53 -0.12 11.51
CA VAL A 81 10.50 -0.14 10.05
C VAL A 81 9.81 1.12 9.53
N CYS A 82 10.46 1.80 8.59
CA CYS A 82 9.87 2.96 7.93
C CYS A 82 8.78 2.50 6.95
N LYS A 83 7.55 2.90 7.19
CA LYS A 83 6.35 2.61 6.38
C LYS A 83 5.44 3.85 6.33
N PRO A 84 4.59 4.01 5.28
CA PRO A 84 4.39 3.11 4.13
C PRO A 84 5.60 3.08 3.21
N ASP A 85 5.64 2.16 2.22
CA ASP A 85 6.68 2.16 1.18
C ASP A 85 6.40 3.25 0.13
N ILE A 86 5.14 3.47 -0.22
CA ILE A 86 4.72 4.43 -1.24
C ILE A 86 3.31 4.95 -0.91
N VAL A 87 2.95 6.13 -1.41
CA VAL A 87 1.59 6.66 -1.29
C VAL A 87 0.95 6.86 -2.66
N ALA A 88 -0.37 6.67 -2.74
CA ALA A 88 -1.16 6.86 -3.95
C ALA A 88 -2.49 7.55 -3.62
N PRO A 89 -3.19 8.16 -4.60
CA PRO A 89 -4.50 8.77 -4.35
C PRO A 89 -5.46 7.80 -3.67
N GLY A 90 -6.18 8.25 -2.65
CA GLY A 90 -7.10 7.41 -1.88
C GLY A 90 -8.29 8.17 -1.31
N ASN A 91 -8.49 9.44 -1.69
CA ASN A 91 -9.62 10.24 -1.26
C ASN A 91 -10.63 10.40 -2.40
N LYS A 92 -11.91 10.11 -2.10
CA LYS A 92 -13.02 10.22 -3.05
C LYS A 92 -12.80 9.44 -4.36
N ILE A 93 -12.27 8.24 -4.25
CA ILE A 93 -12.03 7.35 -5.40
C ILE A 93 -13.35 6.73 -5.83
N MET A 94 -13.70 6.93 -7.10
CA MET A 94 -14.88 6.32 -7.72
C MET A 94 -14.54 4.91 -8.22
N SER A 95 -15.37 3.93 -7.89
CA SER A 95 -15.19 2.53 -8.30
C SER A 95 -16.53 1.81 -8.38
N CYS A 96 -16.54 0.61 -8.98
CA CYS A 96 -17.72 -0.24 -9.10
C CYS A 96 -18.29 -0.63 -7.73
N VAL A 97 -19.60 -0.71 -7.62
CA VAL A 97 -20.30 -1.16 -6.42
C VAL A 97 -20.63 -2.66 -6.54
N PRO A 98 -20.22 -3.50 -5.59
CA PRO A 98 -20.51 -4.93 -5.61
C PRO A 98 -22.02 -5.21 -5.66
N GLY A 99 -22.43 -6.22 -6.44
CA GLY A 99 -23.83 -6.66 -6.53
C GLY A 99 -24.79 -5.71 -7.24
N LYS A 100 -24.29 -4.62 -7.81
CA LYS A 100 -25.08 -3.64 -8.59
C LYS A 100 -24.43 -3.42 -9.94
N PRO A 101 -24.87 -4.08 -11.01
CA PRO A 101 -24.33 -3.87 -12.37
C PRO A 101 -24.47 -2.39 -12.77
N TYR A 102 -23.43 -1.88 -13.42
CA TYR A 102 -23.36 -0.49 -13.90
C TYR A 102 -23.46 0.61 -12.81
N SER A 103 -23.28 0.25 -11.55
CA SER A 103 -23.29 1.23 -10.44
C SER A 103 -21.88 1.56 -9.98
N TYR A 104 -21.65 2.85 -9.71
CA TYR A 104 -20.39 3.37 -9.18
C TYR A 104 -20.62 4.05 -7.85
N GLY A 105 -19.64 3.97 -6.97
CA GLY A 105 -19.68 4.61 -5.67
C GLY A 105 -18.33 5.24 -5.34
N VAL A 106 -18.35 6.23 -4.46
CA VAL A 106 -17.17 6.96 -4.02
C VAL A 106 -16.77 6.47 -2.62
N LYS A 107 -15.50 6.10 -2.46
CA LYS A 107 -14.92 5.70 -1.16
C LYS A 107 -13.58 6.38 -0.94
N SER A 108 -13.17 6.49 0.34
CA SER A 108 -11.87 7.03 0.74
C SER A 108 -11.17 6.06 1.70
N GLY A 109 -9.85 6.07 1.67
CA GLY A 109 -8.99 5.26 2.53
C GLY A 109 -7.82 4.64 1.78
N THR A 110 -6.85 4.13 2.51
CA THR A 110 -5.68 3.43 1.95
C THR A 110 -6.08 2.16 1.18
N SER A 111 -7.24 1.58 1.51
CA SER A 111 -7.83 0.47 0.75
C SER A 111 -8.19 0.83 -0.70
N MET A 112 -8.32 2.14 -1.00
CA MET A 112 -8.56 2.63 -2.36
C MET A 112 -7.25 2.94 -3.09
N SER A 113 -6.21 3.33 -2.35
CA SER A 113 -4.87 3.57 -2.90
C SER A 113 -4.18 2.28 -3.33
N THR A 114 -4.33 1.22 -2.54
CA THR A 114 -3.66 -0.08 -2.75
C THR A 114 -3.95 -0.68 -4.13
N PRO A 115 -5.21 -0.79 -4.60
CA PRO A 115 -5.50 -1.38 -5.90
C PRO A 115 -5.03 -0.52 -7.09
N LEU A 116 -4.82 0.78 -6.92
CA LEU A 116 -4.23 1.61 -7.99
C LEU A 116 -2.78 1.21 -8.26
N VAL A 117 -2.00 0.96 -7.22
CA VAL A 117 -0.63 0.47 -7.33
C VAL A 117 -0.63 -0.96 -7.86
N THR A 118 -1.49 -1.83 -7.31
CA THR A 118 -1.61 -3.23 -7.72
C THR A 118 -1.98 -3.36 -9.20
N GLY A 119 -2.93 -2.57 -9.70
CA GLY A 119 -3.31 -2.58 -11.11
C GLY A 119 -2.17 -2.16 -12.05
N ALA A 120 -1.36 -1.18 -11.65
CA ALA A 120 -0.18 -0.80 -12.44
C ALA A 120 0.90 -1.89 -12.44
N ILE A 121 1.08 -2.60 -11.33
CA ILE A 121 1.98 -3.76 -11.25
C ILE A 121 1.49 -4.87 -12.19
N ALA A 122 0.19 -5.13 -12.28
CA ALA A 122 -0.37 -6.09 -13.24
C ALA A 122 -0.01 -5.72 -14.69
N CYS A 123 -0.12 -4.44 -15.06
CA CYS A 123 0.29 -3.95 -16.38
C CYS A 123 1.80 -4.09 -16.62
N ALA A 124 2.64 -3.99 -15.58
CA ALA A 124 4.07 -4.22 -15.72
C ALA A 124 4.38 -5.71 -15.97
N PHE A 125 3.70 -6.62 -15.29
CA PHE A 125 3.81 -8.07 -15.55
C PHE A 125 3.30 -8.48 -16.94
N GLU A 126 2.26 -7.81 -17.46
CA GLU A 126 1.79 -8.03 -18.82
C GLU A 126 2.90 -7.71 -19.85
N LYS A 127 3.66 -6.65 -19.62
CA LYS A 127 4.78 -6.26 -20.49
C LYS A 127 6.01 -7.14 -20.31
N ASN A 128 6.32 -7.51 -19.09
CA ASN A 128 7.47 -8.35 -18.76
C ASN A 128 7.13 -9.35 -17.64
N PRO A 129 6.69 -10.56 -18.01
CA PRO A 129 6.32 -11.59 -17.05
C PRO A 129 7.51 -12.13 -16.19
N ALA A 130 8.75 -11.82 -16.57
CA ALA A 130 9.94 -12.27 -15.86
C ALA A 130 10.31 -11.38 -14.65
N LEU A 131 9.61 -10.27 -14.44
CA LEU A 131 9.85 -9.41 -13.28
C LEU A 131 9.65 -10.17 -11.97
N THR A 132 10.57 -9.96 -11.03
CA THR A 132 10.44 -10.49 -9.67
C THR A 132 9.70 -9.49 -8.76
N ASN A 133 9.30 -9.95 -7.56
CA ASN A 133 8.72 -9.07 -6.55
C ASN A 133 9.72 -7.98 -6.10
N THR A 134 11.01 -8.29 -6.08
CA THR A 134 12.08 -7.34 -5.75
C THR A 134 12.26 -6.30 -6.85
N ASP A 135 12.17 -6.70 -8.12
CA ASP A 135 12.22 -5.76 -9.25
C ASP A 135 11.06 -4.76 -9.17
N ILE A 136 9.85 -5.26 -8.94
CA ILE A 136 8.66 -4.42 -8.76
C ILE A 136 8.85 -3.41 -7.62
N LYS A 137 9.39 -3.85 -6.49
CA LYS A 137 9.64 -2.97 -5.34
C LYS A 137 10.66 -1.88 -5.68
N THR A 138 11.72 -2.24 -6.39
CA THR A 138 12.75 -1.31 -6.88
C THR A 138 12.20 -0.32 -7.93
N MET A 139 11.39 -0.80 -8.86
CA MET A 139 10.72 0.06 -9.85
C MET A 139 9.79 1.08 -9.18
N LEU A 140 9.01 0.66 -8.17
CA LEU A 140 8.16 1.57 -7.40
C LEU A 140 8.98 2.66 -6.71
N MET A 141 10.09 2.28 -6.06
CA MET A 141 10.99 3.21 -5.40
C MET A 141 11.57 4.25 -6.37
N ASN A 142 12.09 3.79 -7.52
CA ASN A 142 12.76 4.64 -8.49
C ASN A 142 11.81 5.54 -9.30
N SER A 143 10.52 5.16 -9.36
CA SER A 143 9.50 5.90 -10.12
C SER A 143 8.66 6.85 -9.27
N ALA A 144 8.78 6.82 -7.95
CA ALA A 144 8.01 7.66 -7.06
C ALA A 144 8.40 9.15 -7.18
N ASP A 145 7.42 10.03 -7.00
CA ASP A 145 7.64 11.47 -6.93
C ASP A 145 7.75 11.89 -5.47
N ASP A 146 8.90 12.45 -5.09
CA ASP A 146 9.08 13.00 -3.74
C ASP A 146 8.10 14.16 -3.51
N MET A 147 7.39 14.11 -2.40
CA MET A 147 6.43 15.15 -1.97
C MET A 147 7.05 16.15 -1.00
N GLY A 148 8.33 16.00 -0.65
CA GLY A 148 9.01 16.83 0.37
C GLY A 148 8.53 16.56 1.80
N LEU A 149 7.87 15.42 2.06
CA LEU A 149 7.37 15.03 3.37
C LEU A 149 8.33 14.03 4.05
N PRO A 150 8.27 13.90 5.39
CA PRO A 150 9.01 12.87 6.09
C PRO A 150 8.72 11.46 5.55
N GLN A 151 9.74 10.63 5.48
CA GLN A 151 9.64 9.29 4.89
C GLN A 151 8.60 8.39 5.57
N ASN A 152 8.37 8.54 6.88
CA ASN A 152 7.33 7.80 7.59
C ASN A 152 5.88 8.21 7.23
N LEU A 153 5.71 9.28 6.43
CA LEU A 153 4.43 9.72 5.87
C LEU A 153 4.28 9.27 4.42
N GLN A 154 5.27 9.56 3.59
CA GLN A 154 5.19 9.37 2.14
C GLN A 154 5.90 8.11 1.63
N GLY A 155 6.72 7.45 2.44
CA GLY A 155 7.61 6.39 1.97
C GLY A 155 8.62 6.94 0.96
N TRP A 156 8.74 6.28 -0.19
CA TRP A 156 9.55 6.75 -1.32
C TRP A 156 8.95 7.96 -2.04
N GLY A 157 7.68 8.28 -1.78
CA GLY A 157 6.96 9.38 -2.40
C GLY A 157 5.61 8.96 -2.98
N LYS A 158 5.04 9.86 -3.80
CA LYS A 158 3.77 9.63 -4.49
C LYS A 158 3.96 8.74 -5.71
N PHE A 159 3.13 7.72 -5.84
CA PHE A 159 3.13 6.81 -6.96
C PHE A 159 2.92 7.55 -8.29
N ASN A 160 3.87 7.41 -9.21
CA ASN A 160 3.80 7.94 -10.56
C ASN A 160 3.66 6.79 -11.58
N ARG A 161 2.41 6.50 -11.96
CA ARG A 161 2.09 5.43 -12.92
C ARG A 161 2.86 5.58 -14.24
N ARG A 162 3.01 6.82 -14.75
CA ARG A 162 3.67 7.05 -16.05
C ARG A 162 5.15 6.72 -16.01
N LYS A 163 5.85 7.11 -14.94
CA LYS A 163 7.26 6.75 -14.74
C LYS A 163 7.41 5.24 -14.54
N PHE A 164 6.59 4.65 -13.68
CA PHE A 164 6.62 3.22 -13.36
C PHE A 164 6.43 2.33 -14.60
N LEU A 165 5.46 2.62 -15.46
CA LEU A 165 5.17 1.81 -16.65
C LEU A 165 6.13 2.07 -17.83
N LYS A 166 7.05 3.02 -17.72
CA LYS A 166 8.12 3.27 -18.71
C LYS A 166 9.43 2.57 -18.37
N MET A 167 9.54 2.03 -17.18
CA MET A 167 10.70 1.24 -16.74
C MET A 167 10.63 -0.18 -17.31
#